data_d7a3dc07fa887c40ee1504005850d14e
#
_entry.id   d7a3dc07fa887c40ee1504005850d14e
#
_cell.length_a   1.000
_cell.length_b   1.000
_cell.length_c   1.000
_cell.angle_alpha   90.00
_cell.angle_beta   90.00
_cell.angle_gamma   90.00
#
_symmetry.space_group_name_H-M   'P 1'
#
loop_
_entity.id
_entity.type
_entity.pdbx_description
1 polymer ?
#
loop_
_entity_poly.entity_id
_entity_poly.type
_entity_poly.pdbx_seq_one_letter_code
_entity_poly.pdbx_strand_id
1 'polypeptide(L)'
;MNKIVLSLVGLLAPLCLWAQIDESRPTAENPIKSSDSHQERIYTINDKYKDVVIVVNAPLEMDAKKKTKMILFALPNGNDIEYTAGKVRKEDEDFRYDVQHIAAQTRWLRENKPQYNYVTVYLQASMRSWGTWRRLHRDNGLSAKILPAIIQDMADLYKPYNPSIT
;
A
#
# COMPACT_ATOMS: atom_id res chain seq x y z
N MET A 1 -43.26 -51.72 12.04
CA MET A 1 -41.85 -51.40 11.62
C MET A 1 -41.82 -50.06 10.92
N ASN A 2 -41.59 -48.99 11.69
CA ASN A 2 -41.55 -47.63 11.15
C ASN A 2 -40.09 -47.27 10.87
N LYS A 3 -39.75 -46.99 9.59
CA LYS A 3 -38.45 -46.49 9.20
C LYS A 3 -38.46 -44.96 9.30
N ILE A 4 -37.65 -44.44 10.24
CA ILE A 4 -37.36 -43.02 10.36
C ILE A 4 -36.29 -42.70 9.33
N VAL A 5 -36.63 -41.86 8.33
CA VAL A 5 -35.67 -41.29 7.39
C VAL A 5 -35.17 -39.98 7.99
N LEU A 6 -33.94 -39.97 8.49
CA LEU A 6 -33.26 -38.76 8.94
C LEU A 6 -32.76 -38.01 7.69
N SER A 7 -33.40 -36.87 7.35
CA SER A 7 -32.93 -35.99 6.33
C SER A 7 -31.86 -35.07 6.93
N LEU A 8 -30.60 -35.27 6.50
CA LEU A 8 -29.46 -34.41 6.84
C LEU A 8 -29.50 -33.18 5.94
N VAL A 9 -30.06 -32.06 6.43
CA VAL A 9 -29.95 -30.76 5.78
C VAL A 9 -28.56 -30.21 6.07
N GLY A 10 -27.65 -30.38 5.14
CA GLY A 10 -26.33 -29.75 5.21
C GLY A 10 -26.45 -28.24 5.04
N LEU A 11 -26.23 -27.50 6.13
CA LEU A 11 -26.02 -26.05 6.08
C LEU A 11 -24.71 -25.78 5.34
N LEU A 12 -24.79 -25.42 4.05
CA LEU A 12 -23.70 -24.80 3.33
C LEU A 12 -23.58 -23.36 3.83
N ALA A 13 -22.75 -23.15 4.85
CA ALA A 13 -22.29 -21.81 5.19
C ALA A 13 -21.51 -21.25 3.98
N PRO A 14 -21.80 -20.02 3.51
CA PRO A 14 -20.99 -19.41 2.49
C PRO A 14 -19.59 -19.20 3.08
N LEU A 15 -18.60 -19.91 2.54
CA LEU A 15 -17.20 -19.60 2.73
C LEU A 15 -16.97 -18.22 2.12
N CYS A 16 -17.09 -17.18 2.94
CA CYS A 16 -16.49 -15.89 2.62
C CYS A 16 -14.99 -16.14 2.53
N LEU A 17 -14.49 -16.35 1.31
CA LEU A 17 -13.07 -16.27 1.02
C LEU A 17 -12.66 -14.82 1.32
N TRP A 18 -12.27 -14.56 2.54
CA TRP A 18 -11.47 -13.39 2.86
C TRP A 18 -10.16 -13.59 2.12
N ALA A 19 -9.95 -12.86 1.03
CA ALA A 19 -8.66 -12.80 0.39
C ALA A 19 -7.71 -12.17 1.41
N GLN A 20 -7.04 -12.99 2.20
CA GLN A 20 -6.01 -12.55 3.11
C GLN A 20 -4.85 -12.04 2.26
N ILE A 21 -4.53 -10.75 2.42
CA ILE A 21 -3.22 -10.27 2.01
C ILE A 21 -2.23 -11.11 2.78
N ASP A 22 -1.27 -11.71 2.08
CA ASP A 22 -0.21 -12.48 2.71
C ASP A 22 0.57 -11.57 3.66
N GLU A 23 0.22 -11.60 4.93
CA GLU A 23 0.85 -10.83 6.01
C GLU A 23 2.28 -11.30 6.32
N SER A 24 2.72 -12.41 5.72
CA SER A 24 4.06 -12.97 5.92
C SER A 24 5.17 -12.16 5.20
N ARG A 25 4.81 -11.19 4.37
CA ARG A 25 5.78 -10.38 3.63
C ARG A 25 6.30 -9.11 4.31
N PRO A 26 5.64 -8.47 5.29
CA PRO A 26 6.32 -7.55 6.19
C PRO A 26 7.23 -8.38 7.10
N THR A 27 8.53 -8.12 7.09
CA THR A 27 9.47 -8.78 8.02
C THR A 27 9.12 -8.42 9.46
N ALA A 28 9.55 -9.24 10.44
CA ALA A 28 9.34 -8.98 11.87
C ALA A 28 9.87 -7.60 12.33
N GLU A 29 10.78 -6.98 11.57
CA GLU A 29 11.35 -5.66 11.80
C GLU A 29 10.45 -4.51 11.29
N ASN A 30 9.43 -4.80 10.48
CA ASN A 30 8.50 -3.82 9.93
C ASN A 30 7.05 -4.22 10.21
N PRO A 31 6.58 -4.06 11.45
CA PRO A 31 5.23 -4.42 11.81
C PRO A 31 4.21 -3.56 11.05
N ILE A 32 3.11 -4.19 10.64
CA ILE A 32 1.95 -3.47 10.14
C ILE A 32 1.43 -2.56 11.24
N LYS A 33 1.42 -1.26 11.00
CA LYS A 33 0.78 -0.29 11.89
C LYS A 33 -0.65 -0.06 11.41
N SER A 34 -1.61 -0.33 12.27
CA SER A 34 -2.99 0.12 12.06
C SER A 34 -3.15 1.53 12.63
N SER A 35 -3.89 2.38 11.93
CA SER A 35 -4.35 3.66 12.46
C SER A 35 -5.85 3.57 12.69
N ASP A 36 -6.24 3.36 13.93
CA ASP A 36 -7.66 3.24 14.31
C ASP A 36 -8.45 4.51 13.99
N SER A 37 -7.80 5.69 14.11
CA SER A 37 -8.43 6.98 13.82
C SER A 37 -8.76 7.19 12.33
N HIS A 38 -8.05 6.53 11.42
CA HIS A 38 -8.24 6.68 9.98
C HIS A 38 -8.61 5.39 9.25
N GLN A 39 -8.80 4.30 9.97
CA GLN A 39 -9.10 2.99 9.40
C GLN A 39 -8.11 2.60 8.30
N GLU A 40 -6.81 2.74 8.59
CA GLU A 40 -5.69 2.51 7.66
C GLU A 40 -4.77 1.41 8.14
N ARG A 41 -4.26 0.65 7.18
CA ARG A 41 -3.17 -0.29 7.34
C ARG A 41 -1.93 0.30 6.69
N ILE A 42 -0.85 0.46 7.46
CA ILE A 42 0.41 1.02 6.99
C ILE A 42 1.52 0.00 7.22
N TYR A 43 2.29 -0.33 6.20
CA TYR A 43 3.45 -1.20 6.32
C TYR A 43 4.61 -0.72 5.45
N THR A 44 5.82 -1.12 5.84
CA THR A 44 7.07 -0.69 5.21
C THR A 44 7.81 -1.88 4.63
N ILE A 45 8.38 -1.70 3.45
CA ILE A 45 9.27 -2.66 2.78
C ILE A 45 10.63 -1.98 2.63
N ASN A 46 11.63 -2.41 3.40
CA ASN A 46 12.95 -1.77 3.44
C ASN A 46 14.00 -2.49 2.60
N ASP A 47 14.05 -3.82 2.65
CA ASP A 47 15.23 -4.57 2.19
C ASP A 47 15.02 -5.30 0.87
N LYS A 48 13.84 -5.19 0.28
CA LYS A 48 13.51 -5.89 -0.97
C LYS A 48 14.15 -5.23 -2.19
N TYR A 49 14.26 -3.91 -2.20
CA TYR A 49 14.75 -3.16 -3.35
C TYR A 49 15.98 -2.35 -2.96
N LYS A 50 17.03 -2.46 -3.77
CA LYS A 50 18.31 -1.83 -3.48
C LYS A 50 18.18 -0.32 -3.30
N ASP A 51 18.46 0.14 -2.09
CA ASP A 51 18.44 1.56 -1.71
C ASP A 51 17.08 2.27 -1.99
N VAL A 52 15.98 1.52 -1.86
CA VAL A 52 14.61 2.07 -1.95
C VAL A 52 13.78 1.58 -0.77
N VAL A 53 13.16 2.51 -0.09
CA VAL A 53 12.17 2.25 0.95
C VAL A 53 10.78 2.45 0.36
N ILE A 54 9.88 1.52 0.64
CA ILE A 54 8.48 1.62 0.23
C ILE A 54 7.60 1.63 1.48
N VAL A 55 6.69 2.58 1.55
CA VAL A 55 5.59 2.55 2.53
C VAL A 55 4.28 2.45 1.79
N VAL A 56 3.47 1.47 2.18
CA VAL A 56 2.14 1.26 1.63
C VAL A 56 1.10 1.70 2.66
N ASN A 57 0.17 2.53 2.22
CA ASN A 57 -0.99 2.95 2.98
C ASN A 57 -2.25 2.44 2.27
N ALA A 58 -2.92 1.47 2.87
CA ALA A 58 -4.14 0.86 2.37
C ALA A 58 -5.32 1.07 3.35
N PRO A 59 -6.57 0.98 2.92
CA PRO A 59 -7.70 0.86 3.84
C PRO A 59 -7.50 -0.33 4.77
N LEU A 60 -7.94 -0.21 6.04
CA LEU A 60 -7.91 -1.32 6.99
C LEU A 60 -8.72 -2.51 6.46
N GLU A 61 -9.89 -2.22 5.89
CA GLU A 61 -10.74 -3.17 5.21
C GLU A 61 -10.84 -2.83 3.73
N MET A 62 -10.57 -3.82 2.88
CA MET A 62 -10.67 -3.68 1.44
C MET A 62 -11.82 -4.54 0.90
N ASP A 63 -12.63 -3.98 0.02
CA ASP A 63 -13.73 -4.66 -0.64
C ASP A 63 -13.25 -5.29 -1.96
N ALA A 64 -13.23 -6.63 -2.04
CA ALA A 64 -12.82 -7.37 -3.24
C ALA A 64 -13.76 -7.15 -4.45
N LYS A 65 -14.97 -6.62 -4.24
CA LYS A 65 -15.91 -6.27 -5.32
C LYS A 65 -15.56 -4.94 -6.00
N LYS A 66 -14.78 -4.09 -5.34
CA LYS A 66 -14.34 -2.80 -5.87
C LYS A 66 -13.03 -2.95 -6.64
N LYS A 67 -12.84 -2.11 -7.66
CA LYS A 67 -11.52 -1.94 -8.27
C LYS A 67 -10.60 -1.22 -7.30
N THR A 68 -9.34 -1.63 -7.26
CA THR A 68 -8.32 -0.95 -6.47
C THR A 68 -7.53 0.01 -7.34
N LYS A 69 -7.52 1.28 -6.94
CA LYS A 69 -6.66 2.32 -7.52
C LYS A 69 -5.37 2.40 -6.70
N MET A 70 -4.27 1.98 -7.31
CA MET A 70 -2.95 2.06 -6.69
C MET A 70 -2.23 3.30 -7.18
N ILE A 71 -1.91 4.19 -6.26
CA ILE A 71 -1.19 5.44 -6.53
C ILE A 71 0.27 5.23 -6.14
N LEU A 72 1.15 5.08 -7.13
CA LEU A 72 2.59 5.02 -6.90
C LEU A 72 3.14 6.44 -6.84
N PHE A 73 3.57 6.84 -5.67
CA PHE A 73 4.06 8.20 -5.42
C PHE A 73 5.57 8.19 -5.17
N ALA A 74 6.34 8.54 -6.22
CA ALA A 74 7.78 8.76 -6.09
C ALA A 74 8.03 10.11 -5.39
N LEU A 75 8.72 10.07 -4.25
CA LEU A 75 8.91 11.27 -3.44
C LEU A 75 9.72 12.35 -4.18
N PRO A 76 9.38 13.63 -3.99
CA PRO A 76 10.21 14.75 -4.43
C PRO A 76 11.60 14.73 -3.79
N ASN A 77 12.58 15.31 -4.49
CA ASN A 77 13.93 15.43 -3.95
C ASN A 77 13.95 16.19 -2.62
N GLY A 78 14.69 15.64 -1.66
CA GLY A 78 14.86 16.20 -0.33
C GLY A 78 13.79 15.79 0.69
N ASN A 79 12.64 15.27 0.24
CA ASN A 79 11.57 14.86 1.14
C ASN A 79 11.72 13.40 1.57
N ASP A 80 11.27 13.10 2.78
CA ASP A 80 11.02 11.74 3.26
C ASP A 80 9.52 11.40 3.20
N ILE A 81 9.23 10.13 3.54
CA ILE A 81 7.86 9.61 3.47
C ILE A 81 6.94 10.32 4.48
N GLU A 82 7.40 10.56 5.71
CA GLU A 82 6.59 11.24 6.73
C GLU A 82 6.19 12.64 6.29
N TYR A 83 7.17 13.37 5.75
CA TYR A 83 6.96 14.73 5.25
C TYR A 83 5.96 14.75 4.09
N THR A 84 6.07 13.81 3.16
CA THR A 84 5.22 13.71 1.97
C THR A 84 3.82 13.22 2.32
N ALA A 85 3.70 12.24 3.21
CA ALA A 85 2.40 11.73 3.67
C ALA A 85 1.62 12.80 4.44
N GLY A 86 2.31 13.65 5.17
CA GLY A 86 1.77 14.68 6.03
C GLY A 86 1.94 14.33 7.51
N LYS A 87 2.87 15.01 8.15
CA LYS A 87 3.11 14.90 9.59
C LYS A 87 2.60 16.14 10.32
N VAL A 88 2.45 16.05 11.63
CA VAL A 88 2.20 17.22 12.46
C VAL A 88 3.41 18.12 12.39
N ARG A 89 3.21 19.37 11.96
CA ARG A 89 4.26 20.38 11.86
C ARG A 89 4.81 20.75 13.22
N LYS A 90 6.13 20.84 13.33
CA LYS A 90 6.79 21.53 14.44
C LYS A 90 6.97 23.00 14.08
N GLU A 91 7.09 23.84 15.09
CA GLU A 91 7.07 25.32 14.97
C GLU A 91 8.23 25.88 14.10
N ASP A 92 9.35 25.14 14.06
CA ASP A 92 10.58 25.49 13.34
C ASP A 92 10.73 24.79 11.97
N GLU A 93 9.71 24.01 11.53
CA GLU A 93 9.75 23.28 10.27
C GLU A 93 9.11 24.07 9.12
N ASP A 94 9.83 24.20 8.01
CA ASP A 94 9.26 24.70 6.77
C ASP A 94 8.44 23.58 6.07
N PHE A 95 7.12 23.66 6.22
CA PHE A 95 6.20 22.67 5.70
C PHE A 95 5.39 23.25 4.53
N ARG A 96 5.50 22.60 3.38
CA ARG A 96 4.80 23.01 2.16
C ARG A 96 3.51 22.24 1.97
N TYR A 97 2.41 22.80 2.40
CA TYR A 97 1.09 22.17 2.32
C TYR A 97 0.62 21.88 0.89
N ASP A 98 1.11 22.59 -0.11
CA ASP A 98 0.77 22.45 -1.52
C ASP A 98 1.36 21.18 -2.18
N VAL A 99 2.43 20.61 -1.60
CA VAL A 99 3.11 19.41 -2.14
C VAL A 99 3.19 18.26 -1.14
N GLN A 100 2.70 18.45 0.07
CA GLN A 100 2.79 17.51 1.19
C GLN A 100 1.37 17.34 1.76
N HIS A 101 0.88 16.21 2.01
CA HIS A 101 -0.46 15.79 2.43
C HIS A 101 -1.05 14.73 1.53
N ILE A 102 -0.20 13.90 0.96
CA ILE A 102 -0.67 12.83 0.08
C ILE A 102 -1.59 11.86 0.83
N ALA A 103 -1.32 11.63 2.14
CA ALA A 103 -2.23 10.81 2.95
C ALA A 103 -3.61 11.45 3.12
N ALA A 104 -3.68 12.76 3.36
CA ALA A 104 -4.95 13.47 3.46
C ALA A 104 -5.72 13.45 2.14
N GLN A 105 -5.04 13.62 1.01
CA GLN A 105 -5.63 13.51 -0.32
C GLN A 105 -6.16 12.09 -0.58
N THR A 106 -5.41 11.05 -0.16
CA THR A 106 -5.84 9.66 -0.28
C THR A 106 -7.08 9.38 0.56
N ARG A 107 -7.14 9.90 1.80
CA ARG A 107 -8.31 9.80 2.69
C ARG A 107 -9.52 10.46 2.09
N TRP A 108 -9.34 11.66 1.56
CA TRP A 108 -10.40 12.38 0.84
C TRP A 108 -10.96 11.56 -0.34
N LEU A 109 -10.08 10.90 -1.11
CA LEU A 109 -10.51 10.01 -2.21
C LEU A 109 -11.32 8.83 -1.68
N ARG A 110 -10.93 8.22 -0.57
CA ARG A 110 -11.68 7.10 0.05
C ARG A 110 -13.07 7.52 0.49
N GLU A 111 -13.19 8.72 1.05
CA GLU A 111 -14.48 9.28 1.50
C GLU A 111 -15.37 9.70 0.34
N ASN A 112 -14.82 10.38 -0.67
CA ASN A 112 -15.59 11.03 -1.72
C ASN A 112 -15.72 10.19 -3.00
N LYS A 113 -14.97 9.10 -3.14
CA LYS A 113 -15.02 8.15 -4.26
C LYS A 113 -15.09 6.69 -3.75
N PRO A 114 -16.09 6.35 -2.93
CA PRO A 114 -16.14 5.06 -2.22
C PRO A 114 -16.34 3.85 -3.13
N GLN A 115 -16.57 4.04 -4.43
CA GLN A 115 -16.68 2.96 -5.41
C GLN A 115 -15.33 2.29 -5.72
N TYR A 116 -14.21 2.79 -5.19
CA TYR A 116 -12.88 2.22 -5.36
C TYR A 116 -12.22 1.95 -4.00
N ASN A 117 -11.31 0.97 -3.96
CA ASN A 117 -10.28 0.94 -2.93
C ASN A 117 -9.12 1.85 -3.38
N TYR A 118 -8.62 2.70 -2.51
CA TYR A 118 -7.44 3.53 -2.80
C TYR A 118 -6.26 3.08 -1.94
N VAL A 119 -5.17 2.68 -2.60
CA VAL A 119 -3.91 2.30 -1.97
C VAL A 119 -2.83 3.25 -2.44
N THR A 120 -2.11 3.88 -1.52
CA THR A 120 -0.98 4.73 -1.86
C THR A 120 0.33 4.02 -1.51
N VAL A 121 1.24 3.98 -2.47
CA VAL A 121 2.56 3.37 -2.36
C VAL A 121 3.60 4.48 -2.48
N TYR A 122 4.17 4.86 -1.36
CA TYR A 122 5.23 5.87 -1.30
C TYR A 122 6.57 5.22 -1.62
N LEU A 123 7.32 5.80 -2.55
CA LEU A 123 8.60 5.32 -3.01
C LEU A 123 9.69 6.33 -2.66
N GLN A 124 10.55 5.98 -1.71
CA GLN A 124 11.67 6.83 -1.29
C GLN A 124 13.00 6.20 -1.73
N ALA A 125 13.72 6.89 -2.61
CA ALA A 125 15.09 6.53 -2.94
C ALA A 125 16.03 6.91 -1.79
N SER A 126 17.14 6.16 -1.62
CA SER A 126 18.23 6.54 -0.72
C SER A 126 18.71 7.96 -1.02
N MET A 127 19.22 8.65 0.00
CA MET A 127 19.64 10.05 -0.08
C MET A 127 18.51 11.02 -0.49
N ARG A 128 17.24 10.57 -0.41
CA ARG A 128 16.04 11.35 -0.77
C ARG A 128 16.11 11.96 -2.17
N SER A 129 16.74 11.26 -3.12
CA SER A 129 16.94 11.76 -4.49
C SER A 129 16.95 10.63 -5.52
N TRP A 130 15.90 10.55 -6.32
CA TRP A 130 15.81 9.62 -7.45
C TRP A 130 16.86 9.91 -8.52
N GLY A 131 17.23 11.18 -8.73
CA GLY A 131 18.30 11.55 -9.64
C GLY A 131 19.67 11.01 -9.20
N THR A 132 19.98 11.11 -7.91
CA THR A 132 21.21 10.55 -7.34
C THR A 132 21.16 9.01 -7.35
N TRP A 133 20.06 8.42 -6.93
CA TRP A 133 19.87 6.97 -6.97
C TRP A 133 20.09 6.40 -8.39
N ARG A 134 19.52 7.02 -9.42
CA ARG A 134 19.72 6.63 -10.82
C ARG A 134 21.18 6.70 -11.27
N ARG A 135 21.92 7.72 -10.86
CA ARG A 135 23.35 7.81 -11.17
C ARG A 135 24.16 6.69 -10.53
N LEU A 136 23.88 6.38 -9.25
CA LEU A 136 24.56 5.32 -8.51
C LEU A 136 24.30 3.92 -9.07
N HIS A 137 23.14 3.70 -9.67
CA HIS A 137 22.70 2.38 -10.15
C HIS A 137 22.61 2.27 -11.68
N ARG A 138 23.21 3.21 -12.39
CA ARG A 138 23.15 3.27 -13.86
C ARG A 138 23.84 2.07 -14.51
N ASP A 139 25.05 1.77 -14.06
CA ASP A 139 25.94 0.83 -14.76
C ASP A 139 25.58 -0.64 -14.54
N ASN A 140 24.81 -0.95 -13.51
CA ASN A 140 24.29 -2.31 -13.24
C ASN A 140 22.91 -2.58 -13.85
N GLY A 141 22.34 -1.62 -14.59
CA GLY A 141 21.02 -1.73 -15.21
C GLY A 141 19.84 -1.74 -14.23
N LEU A 142 20.10 -1.55 -12.94
CA LEU A 142 19.08 -1.58 -11.89
C LEU A 142 18.05 -0.46 -12.05
N SER A 143 18.50 0.72 -12.50
CA SER A 143 17.66 1.89 -12.71
C SER A 143 16.51 1.67 -13.71
N ALA A 144 16.68 0.75 -14.66
CA ALA A 144 15.63 0.39 -15.61
C ALA A 144 14.70 -0.72 -15.11
N LYS A 145 15.14 -1.52 -14.14
CA LYS A 145 14.43 -2.73 -13.69
C LYS A 145 13.61 -2.53 -12.42
N ILE A 146 14.00 -1.56 -11.56
CA ILE A 146 13.43 -1.47 -10.22
C ILE A 146 11.96 -1.06 -10.23
N LEU A 147 11.59 -0.08 -11.02
CA LEU A 147 10.21 0.41 -11.07
C LEU A 147 9.26 -0.65 -11.64
N PRO A 148 9.57 -1.33 -12.77
CA PRO A 148 8.77 -2.46 -13.22
C PRO A 148 8.63 -3.57 -12.18
N ALA A 149 9.69 -3.89 -11.44
CA ALA A 149 9.63 -4.91 -10.38
C ALA A 149 8.71 -4.48 -9.23
N ILE A 150 8.80 -3.23 -8.78
CA ILE A 150 7.91 -2.69 -7.75
C ILE A 150 6.45 -2.72 -8.22
N ILE A 151 6.19 -2.30 -9.44
CA ILE A 151 4.85 -2.32 -10.05
C ILE A 151 4.28 -3.74 -10.06
N GLN A 152 5.07 -4.70 -10.52
CA GLN A 152 4.63 -6.10 -10.58
C GLN A 152 4.35 -6.66 -9.19
N ASP A 153 5.25 -6.44 -8.24
CA ASP A 153 5.07 -6.91 -6.87
C ASP A 153 3.84 -6.32 -6.19
N MET A 154 3.59 -5.04 -6.40
CA MET A 154 2.39 -4.39 -5.86
C MET A 154 1.12 -4.91 -6.54
N ALA A 155 1.14 -5.12 -7.85
CA ALA A 155 0.02 -5.71 -8.56
C ALA A 155 -0.28 -7.15 -8.08
N ASP A 156 0.75 -7.95 -7.85
CA ASP A 156 0.61 -9.32 -7.34
C ASP A 156 0.09 -9.35 -5.90
N LEU A 157 0.59 -8.45 -5.04
CA LEU A 157 0.15 -8.33 -3.65
C LEU A 157 -1.35 -8.00 -3.55
N TYR A 158 -1.82 -7.10 -4.42
CA TYR A 158 -3.22 -6.65 -4.42
C TYR A 158 -4.09 -7.36 -5.47
N LYS A 159 -3.59 -8.42 -6.11
CA LYS A 159 -4.32 -9.19 -7.13
C LYS A 159 -5.75 -9.57 -6.73
N PRO A 160 -6.04 -10.00 -5.49
CA PRO A 160 -7.42 -10.33 -5.07
C PRO A 160 -8.40 -9.14 -5.13
N TYR A 161 -7.88 -7.92 -5.18
CA TYR A 161 -8.65 -6.68 -5.18
C TYR A 161 -8.66 -5.96 -6.53
N ASN A 162 -8.34 -6.68 -7.63
CA ASN A 162 -8.37 -6.14 -9.00
C ASN A 162 -7.65 -4.79 -9.12
N PRO A 163 -6.31 -4.74 -8.95
CA PRO A 163 -5.54 -3.50 -8.93
C PRO A 163 -5.41 -2.86 -10.31
N SER A 164 -5.49 -1.54 -10.36
CA SER A 164 -5.07 -0.71 -11.50
C SER A 164 -4.11 0.35 -10.99
N ILE A 165 -2.95 0.47 -11.63
CA ILE A 165 -1.89 1.40 -11.23
C ILE A 165 -2.07 2.72 -11.96
N THR A 166 -1.93 3.81 -11.22
CA THR A 166 -2.03 5.19 -11.71
C THR A 166 -0.81 5.97 -11.24
#